data_ef083f4c717dbb818228c64591ded9d7
#
_entry.id   ef083f4c717dbb818228c64591ded9d7
#
_cell.length_a   1.000
_cell.length_b   1.000
_cell.length_c   1.000
_cell.angle_alpha   90.00
_cell.angle_beta   90.00
_cell.angle_gamma   90.00
#
_symmetry.space_group_name_H-M   'P 1'
#
loop_
_entity.id
_entity.type
_entity.pdbx_description
1 polymer ?
#
loop_
_entity_poly.entity_id
_entity_poly.type
_entity_poly.pdbx_seq_one_letter_code
_entity_poly.pdbx_strand_id
1 'polypeptide(L)'
;TLHESLLLQLAQEHLKHLLPVHLMQSMDGFFAQARRNLDGQSPNERLARQWPSKVRVVATSQPLLPPAIAPGVLEEVSEALYANRWLELDYQNAAGVRKAVKVMPLGLAQQGPRLYLVCRYEGFDNERSLALHRIRKAQASTLGFERPTNFDFQRYDDDGRFGFGEGEWGRLPFEVERD
;
A
#
# COMPACT_ATOMS: atom_id res chain seq x y z
N THR A 1 -0.40 25.24 14.08
CA THR A 1 0.97 25.79 14.30
C THR A 1 1.90 25.43 13.14
N LEU A 2 3.02 26.13 13.06
CA LEU A 2 4.05 25.87 12.04
C LEU A 2 4.57 24.43 12.09
N HIS A 3 4.78 23.90 13.29
CA HIS A 3 5.24 22.52 13.50
C HIS A 3 4.18 21.47 13.05
N GLU A 4 2.92 21.72 13.34
CA GLU A 4 1.82 20.87 12.86
C GLU A 4 1.73 20.91 11.34
N SER A 5 1.91 22.06 10.72
CA SER A 5 1.89 22.21 9.26
C SER A 5 3.04 21.44 8.60
N LEU A 6 4.23 21.47 9.17
CA LEU A 6 5.38 20.69 8.71
C LEU A 6 5.14 19.19 8.87
N LEU A 7 4.59 18.78 10.02
CA LEU A 7 4.24 17.39 10.27
C LEU A 7 3.21 16.87 9.27
N LEU A 8 2.16 17.65 9.01
CA LEU A 8 1.12 17.29 8.03
C LEU A 8 1.68 17.17 6.62
N GLN A 9 2.59 18.05 6.22
CA GLN A 9 3.23 17.97 4.91
C GLN A 9 4.07 16.69 4.77
N LEU A 10 4.88 16.36 5.76
CA LEU A 10 5.67 15.12 5.77
C LEU A 10 4.77 13.88 5.81
N ALA A 11 3.69 13.92 6.59
CA ALA A 11 2.73 12.84 6.64
C ALA A 11 2.05 12.61 5.28
N GLN A 12 1.61 13.66 4.59
CA GLN A 12 1.05 13.56 3.25
C GLN A 12 2.03 12.90 2.28
N GLU A 13 3.30 13.29 2.32
CA GLU A 13 4.31 12.77 1.42
C GLU A 13 4.61 11.28 1.66
N HIS A 14 4.72 10.88 2.92
CA HIS A 14 5.16 9.53 3.28
C HIS A 14 4.02 8.53 3.54
N LEU A 15 2.82 9.00 3.87
CA LEU A 15 1.70 8.15 4.27
C LEU A 15 0.58 8.05 3.22
N LYS A 16 0.68 8.74 2.09
CA LYS A 16 -0.39 8.82 1.08
C LYS A 16 -0.92 7.46 0.59
N HIS A 17 -0.10 6.41 0.64
CA HIS A 17 -0.48 5.06 0.22
C HIS A 17 -0.86 4.14 1.38
N LEU A 18 -0.66 4.59 2.62
CA LEU A 18 -0.90 3.80 3.82
C LEU A 18 -2.22 4.14 4.52
N LEU A 19 -2.91 5.17 4.07
CA LEU A 19 -4.23 5.56 4.59
C LEU A 19 -5.33 5.22 3.59
N PRO A 20 -6.55 4.91 4.09
CA PRO A 20 -7.70 4.75 3.20
C PRO A 20 -7.89 5.97 2.30
N VAL A 21 -8.13 5.73 1.01
CA VAL A 21 -8.18 6.81 0.01
C VAL A 21 -9.21 7.88 0.35
N HIS A 22 -10.39 7.48 0.82
CA HIS A 22 -11.44 8.44 1.21
C HIS A 22 -11.04 9.32 2.40
N LEU A 23 -10.23 8.79 3.34
CA LEU A 23 -9.70 9.60 4.44
C LEU A 23 -8.65 10.60 3.94
N MET A 24 -7.77 10.19 3.04
CA MET A 24 -6.82 11.11 2.41
C MET A 24 -7.52 12.24 1.68
N GLN A 25 -8.54 11.94 0.90
CA GLN A 25 -9.35 12.93 0.19
C GLN A 25 -10.07 13.90 1.15
N SER A 26 -10.61 13.39 2.26
CA SER A 26 -11.26 14.23 3.27
C SER A 26 -10.28 15.18 3.97
N MET A 27 -8.99 14.87 3.97
CA MET A 27 -7.93 15.67 4.58
C MET A 27 -7.27 16.67 3.62
N ASP A 28 -7.64 16.70 2.35
CA ASP A 28 -7.03 17.59 1.34
C ASP A 28 -7.06 19.06 1.76
N GLY A 29 -8.14 19.49 2.39
CA GLY A 29 -8.25 20.84 2.95
C GLY A 29 -7.23 21.15 4.04
N PHE A 30 -6.95 20.20 4.92
CA PHE A 30 -5.92 20.32 5.96
C PHE A 30 -4.52 20.38 5.37
N PHE A 31 -4.23 19.54 4.40
CA PHE A 31 -2.94 19.54 3.73
C PHE A 31 -2.71 20.83 2.93
N ALA A 32 -3.75 21.34 2.24
CA ALA A 32 -3.69 22.62 1.57
C ALA A 32 -3.45 23.79 2.54
N GLN A 33 -4.11 23.78 3.69
CA GLN A 33 -3.90 24.76 4.75
C GLN A 33 -2.49 24.67 5.34
N ALA A 34 -1.98 23.45 5.57
CA ALA A 34 -0.62 23.23 6.05
C ALA A 34 0.43 23.82 5.08
N ARG A 35 0.26 23.62 3.78
CA ARG A 35 1.13 24.22 2.76
C ARG A 35 1.07 25.75 2.81
N ARG A 36 -0.12 26.36 2.87
CA ARG A 36 -0.26 27.81 2.98
C ARG A 36 0.40 28.38 4.23
N ASN A 37 0.31 27.69 5.35
CA ASN A 37 0.96 28.11 6.59
C ASN A 37 2.50 28.10 6.52
N LEU A 38 3.06 27.25 5.65
CA LEU A 38 4.50 27.18 5.40
C LEU A 38 4.98 28.16 4.33
N ASP A 39 4.06 28.76 3.56
CA ASP A 39 4.39 29.75 2.52
C ASP A 39 4.64 31.16 3.05
N GLY A 40 4.55 31.36 4.37
CA GLY A 40 4.83 32.62 5.02
C GLY A 40 6.27 33.12 4.84
N GLN A 41 6.47 34.41 5.12
CA GLN A 41 7.76 35.08 4.87
C GLN A 41 8.61 35.28 6.12
N SER A 42 8.13 34.86 7.29
CA SER A 42 8.93 34.95 8.50
C SER A 42 10.20 34.06 8.44
N PRO A 43 11.27 34.40 9.17
CA PRO A 43 12.47 33.55 9.19
C PRO A 43 12.19 32.10 9.60
N ASN A 44 11.31 31.90 10.59
CA ASN A 44 10.96 30.57 11.06
C ASN A 44 10.16 29.77 10.03
N GLU A 45 9.24 30.41 9.32
CA GLU A 45 8.45 29.79 8.25
C GLU A 45 9.34 29.40 7.07
N ARG A 46 10.33 30.23 6.72
CA ARG A 46 11.32 29.88 5.69
C ARG A 46 12.16 28.65 6.08
N LEU A 47 12.60 28.56 7.33
CA LEU A 47 13.37 27.41 7.82
C LEU A 47 12.52 26.13 7.80
N ALA A 48 11.27 26.21 8.25
CA ALA A 48 10.35 25.07 8.23
C ALA A 48 10.05 24.60 6.81
N ARG A 49 9.81 25.51 5.88
CA ARG A 49 9.57 25.19 4.47
C ARG A 49 10.78 24.51 3.80
N GLN A 50 12.00 24.86 4.21
CA GLN A 50 13.21 24.26 3.68
C GLN A 50 13.48 22.86 4.24
N TRP A 51 12.90 22.50 5.39
CA TRP A 51 13.20 21.25 6.07
C TRP A 51 12.96 20.00 5.21
N PRO A 52 11.83 19.84 4.47
CA PRO A 52 11.61 18.68 3.62
C PRO A 52 12.67 18.49 2.52
N SER A 53 13.30 19.57 2.08
CA SER A 53 14.39 19.49 1.10
C SER A 53 15.75 19.09 1.71
N LYS A 54 15.86 19.17 3.04
CA LYS A 54 17.08 18.83 3.77
C LYS A 54 17.10 17.38 4.28
N VAL A 55 15.96 16.73 4.27
CA VAL A 55 15.78 15.36 4.76
C VAL A 55 15.25 14.49 3.63
N ARG A 56 15.85 13.35 3.46
CA ARG A 56 15.44 12.40 2.43
C ARG A 56 15.59 10.98 2.91
N VAL A 57 14.58 10.17 2.67
CA VAL A 57 14.68 8.72 2.81
C VAL A 57 15.27 8.18 1.51
N VAL A 58 16.47 7.63 1.60
CA VAL A 58 17.17 7.05 0.46
C VAL A 58 16.90 5.56 0.42
N ALA A 59 16.44 5.07 -0.72
CA ALA A 59 16.26 3.63 -0.91
C ALA A 59 17.60 2.90 -0.84
N THR A 60 17.63 1.76 -0.18
CA THR A 60 18.82 0.90 -0.08
C THR A 60 19.09 0.10 -1.36
N SER A 61 18.15 0.10 -2.28
CA SER A 61 18.23 -0.53 -3.60
C SER A 61 18.08 0.51 -4.70
N GLN A 62 18.40 0.13 -5.93
CA GLN A 62 18.22 1.01 -7.09
C GLN A 62 16.77 1.50 -7.16
N PRO A 63 16.52 2.82 -7.30
CA PRO A 63 15.18 3.34 -7.39
C PRO A 63 14.50 2.83 -8.66
N LEU A 64 13.43 2.08 -8.47
CA LEU A 64 12.55 1.64 -9.55
C LEU A 64 11.39 2.64 -9.69
N LEU A 65 10.95 2.87 -10.90
CA LEU A 65 9.71 3.62 -11.12
C LEU A 65 8.53 2.84 -10.53
N PRO A 66 7.63 3.53 -9.82
CA PRO A 66 6.43 2.88 -9.33
C PRO A 66 5.62 2.29 -10.49
N PRO A 67 5.22 1.02 -10.42
CA PRO A 67 4.35 0.46 -11.45
C PRO A 67 2.98 1.15 -11.41
N ALA A 68 2.37 1.33 -12.58
CA ALA A 68 1.06 1.94 -12.69
C ALA A 68 -0.02 1.01 -12.14
N ILE A 69 -0.87 1.54 -11.26
CA ILE A 69 -2.07 0.86 -10.77
C ILE A 69 -3.25 1.31 -11.65
N ALA A 70 -4.07 0.37 -12.10
CA ALA A 70 -5.24 0.69 -12.91
C ALA A 70 -6.20 1.64 -12.17
N PRO A 71 -6.85 2.58 -12.88
CA PRO A 71 -7.78 3.53 -12.26
C PRO A 71 -8.86 2.83 -11.43
N GLY A 72 -9.14 3.35 -10.23
CA GLY A 72 -10.15 2.85 -9.32
C GLY A 72 -9.75 1.64 -8.48
N VAL A 73 -8.64 0.97 -8.78
CA VAL A 73 -8.22 -0.24 -8.04
C VAL A 73 -7.82 0.10 -6.60
N LEU A 74 -7.01 1.11 -6.39
CA LEU A 74 -6.58 1.49 -5.04
C LEU A 74 -7.76 1.93 -4.17
N GLU A 75 -8.69 2.66 -4.74
CA GLU A 75 -9.90 3.13 -4.08
C GLU A 75 -10.78 1.96 -3.63
N GLU A 76 -11.05 1.01 -4.50
CA GLU A 76 -11.88 -0.15 -4.19
C GLU A 76 -11.22 -1.10 -3.19
N VAL A 77 -9.92 -1.35 -3.33
CA VAL A 77 -9.13 -2.13 -2.38
C VAL A 77 -9.13 -1.47 -1.00
N SER A 78 -8.89 -0.18 -0.95
CA SER A 78 -8.88 0.62 0.28
C SER A 78 -10.22 0.59 0.98
N GLU A 79 -11.32 0.77 0.25
CA GLU A 79 -12.67 0.75 0.80
C GLU A 79 -13.03 -0.64 1.35
N ALA A 80 -12.76 -1.69 0.61
CA ALA A 80 -13.04 -3.05 1.04
C ALA A 80 -12.23 -3.43 2.28
N LEU A 81 -10.95 -3.05 2.33
CA LEU A 81 -10.08 -3.29 3.47
C LEU A 81 -10.55 -2.52 4.72
N TYR A 82 -10.89 -1.25 4.56
CA TYR A 82 -11.34 -0.40 5.66
C TYR A 82 -12.68 -0.88 6.26
N ALA A 83 -13.63 -1.25 5.41
CA ALA A 83 -14.97 -1.62 5.81
C ALA A 83 -15.15 -3.14 6.06
N ASN A 84 -14.09 -3.94 5.97
CA ASN A 84 -14.14 -5.41 6.08
C ASN A 84 -15.17 -6.03 5.12
N ARG A 85 -15.08 -5.67 3.84
CA ARG A 85 -15.94 -6.17 2.78
C ARG A 85 -15.19 -7.11 1.85
N TRP A 86 -15.89 -8.08 1.31
CA TRP A 86 -15.38 -8.90 0.23
C TRP A 86 -15.03 -8.04 -0.98
N LEU A 87 -14.02 -8.45 -1.72
CA LEU A 87 -13.50 -7.74 -2.88
C LEU A 87 -13.45 -8.68 -4.08
N GLU A 88 -14.06 -8.26 -5.16
CA GLU A 88 -14.00 -8.95 -6.45
C GLU A 88 -12.88 -8.36 -7.30
N LEU A 89 -11.99 -9.21 -7.79
CA LEU A 89 -10.79 -8.82 -8.54
C LEU A 89 -10.73 -9.51 -9.89
N ASP A 90 -10.31 -8.78 -10.90
CA ASP A 90 -9.71 -9.31 -12.12
C ASP A 90 -8.19 -9.18 -11.99
N TYR A 91 -7.53 -10.28 -11.73
CA TYR A 91 -6.10 -10.34 -11.43
C TYR A 91 -5.34 -11.05 -12.55
N GLN A 92 -4.22 -10.47 -12.97
CA GLN A 92 -3.31 -11.08 -13.92
C GLN A 92 -2.01 -11.44 -13.19
N ASN A 93 -1.71 -12.74 -13.15
CA ASN A 93 -0.47 -13.19 -12.53
C ASN A 93 0.77 -12.85 -13.39
N ALA A 94 1.94 -13.16 -12.86
CA ALA A 94 3.21 -12.93 -13.55
C ALA A 94 3.32 -13.64 -14.90
N ALA A 95 2.73 -14.82 -15.02
CA ALA A 95 2.70 -15.58 -16.27
C ALA A 95 1.70 -15.03 -17.31
N GLY A 96 1.00 -13.93 -16.98
CA GLY A 96 0.00 -13.31 -17.87
C GLY A 96 -1.39 -13.95 -17.81
N VAL A 97 -1.60 -14.93 -16.95
CA VAL A 97 -2.89 -15.60 -16.80
C VAL A 97 -3.84 -14.72 -16.01
N ARG A 98 -4.99 -14.38 -16.58
CA ARG A 98 -6.06 -13.60 -15.94
C ARG A 98 -7.03 -14.51 -15.21
N LYS A 99 -7.48 -14.07 -14.04
CA LYS A 99 -8.43 -14.79 -13.21
C LYS A 99 -9.34 -13.81 -12.49
N ALA A 100 -10.63 -14.08 -12.54
CA ALA A 100 -11.61 -13.44 -11.68
C ALA A 100 -11.59 -14.17 -10.32
N VAL A 101 -11.37 -13.45 -9.24
CA VAL A 101 -11.31 -14.02 -7.89
C VAL A 101 -12.07 -13.14 -6.92
N LYS A 102 -12.62 -13.76 -5.89
CA LYS A 102 -13.23 -13.08 -4.76
C LYS A 102 -12.35 -13.29 -3.54
N VAL A 103 -11.97 -12.21 -2.90
CA VAL A 103 -11.00 -12.24 -1.81
C VAL A 103 -11.50 -11.52 -0.57
N MET A 104 -10.99 -11.95 0.55
CA MET A 104 -11.13 -11.32 1.85
C MET A 104 -9.87 -10.45 2.07
N PRO A 105 -9.94 -9.11 1.95
CA PRO A 105 -8.78 -8.24 2.14
C PRO A 105 -8.40 -8.17 3.61
N LEU A 106 -7.14 -8.41 3.93
CA LEU A 106 -6.65 -8.47 5.30
C LEU A 106 -5.60 -7.41 5.63
N GLY A 107 -4.84 -6.95 4.65
CA GLY A 107 -3.81 -5.95 4.85
C GLY A 107 -3.31 -5.35 3.55
N LEU A 108 -2.71 -4.17 3.67
CA LEU A 108 -2.04 -3.46 2.58
C LEU A 108 -0.60 -3.20 2.99
N ALA A 109 0.35 -3.65 2.20
CA ALA A 109 1.77 -3.47 2.44
C ALA A 109 2.42 -2.65 1.33
N GLN A 110 3.30 -1.74 1.72
CA GLN A 110 4.17 -1.03 0.79
C GLN A 110 5.58 -1.60 0.90
N GLN A 111 6.10 -2.09 -0.21
CA GLN A 111 7.46 -2.57 -0.34
C GLN A 111 8.17 -1.81 -1.47
N GLY A 112 9.03 -0.88 -1.10
CA GLY A 112 9.62 0.04 -2.08
C GLY A 112 8.54 0.80 -2.85
N PRO A 113 8.57 0.82 -4.19
CA PRO A 113 7.58 1.51 -5.01
C PRO A 113 6.29 0.71 -5.24
N ARG A 114 6.15 -0.47 -4.67
CA ARG A 114 5.05 -1.40 -4.93
C ARG A 114 4.12 -1.53 -3.75
N LEU A 115 2.83 -1.71 -4.06
CA LEU A 115 1.78 -2.00 -3.08
C LEU A 115 1.29 -3.44 -3.26
N TYR A 116 1.07 -4.12 -2.15
CA TYR A 116 0.57 -5.50 -2.10
C TYR A 116 -0.67 -5.59 -1.22
N LEU A 117 -1.66 -6.28 -1.73
CA LEU A 117 -2.84 -6.68 -0.94
C LEU A 117 -2.60 -8.05 -0.36
N VAL A 118 -2.61 -8.16 0.96
CA VAL A 118 -2.65 -9.45 1.67
C VAL A 118 -4.11 -9.84 1.84
N CYS A 119 -4.46 -11.01 1.37
CA CYS A 119 -5.84 -11.48 1.33
C CYS A 119 -5.94 -13.01 1.42
N ARG A 120 -7.15 -13.50 1.68
CA ARG A 120 -7.52 -14.91 1.48
C ARG A 120 -8.50 -15.02 0.32
N TYR A 121 -8.34 -16.02 -0.51
CA TYR A 121 -9.34 -16.34 -1.53
C TYR A 121 -10.56 -16.98 -0.87
N GLU A 122 -11.72 -16.73 -1.43
CA GLU A 122 -12.95 -17.40 -0.98
C GLU A 122 -12.79 -18.92 -1.00
N GLY A 123 -13.09 -19.56 0.13
CA GLY A 123 -12.94 -21.01 0.31
C GLY A 123 -11.53 -21.48 0.69
N PHE A 124 -10.59 -20.59 0.94
CA PHE A 124 -9.22 -20.91 1.33
C PHE A 124 -8.82 -20.22 2.64
N ASP A 125 -8.02 -20.90 3.45
CA ASP A 125 -7.56 -20.40 4.75
C ASP A 125 -6.14 -19.82 4.73
N ASN A 126 -5.45 -19.91 3.61
CA ASN A 126 -4.10 -19.41 3.46
C ASN A 126 -4.08 -17.98 2.87
N GLU A 127 -3.20 -17.16 3.39
CA GLU A 127 -2.98 -15.81 2.92
C GLU A 127 -2.16 -15.81 1.63
N ARG A 128 -2.46 -14.83 0.78
CA ARG A 128 -1.71 -14.52 -0.44
C ARG A 128 -1.45 -13.03 -0.54
N SER A 129 -0.32 -12.69 -1.16
CA SER A 129 0.04 -11.30 -1.47
C SER A 129 -0.18 -11.06 -2.96
N LEU A 130 -1.06 -10.13 -3.28
CA LEU A 130 -1.36 -9.74 -4.66
C LEU A 130 -0.81 -8.35 -4.94
N ALA A 131 0.01 -8.22 -5.97
CA ALA A 131 0.52 -6.91 -6.39
C ALA A 131 -0.61 -6.06 -6.97
N LEU A 132 -0.80 -4.83 -6.46
CA LEU A 132 -1.88 -3.97 -6.92
C LEU A 132 -1.77 -3.61 -8.40
N HIS A 133 -0.55 -3.45 -8.92
CA HIS A 133 -0.33 -3.14 -10.34
C HIS A 133 -0.72 -4.28 -11.30
N ARG A 134 -0.97 -5.48 -10.78
CA ARG A 134 -1.48 -6.63 -11.53
C ARG A 134 -2.98 -6.83 -11.42
N ILE A 135 -3.65 -6.04 -10.59
CA ILE A 135 -5.10 -6.01 -10.52
C ILE A 135 -5.59 -5.12 -11.67
N ARG A 136 -6.36 -5.69 -12.58
CA ARG A 136 -6.90 -4.98 -13.73
C ARG A 136 -8.20 -4.28 -13.40
N LYS A 137 -8.99 -4.87 -12.51
CA LYS A 137 -10.25 -4.34 -12.05
C LYS A 137 -10.50 -4.80 -10.61
N ALA A 138 -11.06 -3.94 -9.80
CA ALA A 138 -11.45 -4.24 -8.43
C ALA A 138 -12.83 -3.65 -8.17
N GLN A 139 -13.64 -4.36 -7.38
CA GLN A 139 -14.93 -3.88 -6.92
C GLN A 139 -15.21 -4.39 -5.51
N ALA A 140 -15.40 -3.48 -4.57
CA ALA A 140 -15.81 -3.80 -3.23
C ALA A 140 -17.27 -4.31 -3.25
N SER A 141 -17.50 -5.44 -2.60
CA SER A 141 -18.83 -6.01 -2.41
C SER A 141 -19.58 -5.26 -1.32
N THR A 142 -20.90 -5.39 -1.32
CA THR A 142 -21.74 -4.96 -0.20
C THR A 142 -21.70 -5.95 0.98
N LEU A 143 -21.21 -7.17 0.74
CA LEU A 143 -21.10 -8.22 1.75
C LEU A 143 -19.86 -8.01 2.61
N GLY A 144 -20.05 -7.99 3.92
CA GLY A 144 -18.97 -7.94 4.90
C GLY A 144 -18.47 -9.33 5.29
N PHE A 145 -17.35 -9.35 6.00
CA PHE A 145 -16.79 -10.53 6.64
C PHE A 145 -16.28 -10.19 8.04
N GLU A 146 -16.16 -11.19 8.90
CA GLU A 146 -15.44 -11.04 10.16
C GLU A 146 -13.96 -11.34 9.93
N ARG A 147 -13.10 -10.45 10.43
CA ARG A 147 -11.64 -10.66 10.31
C ARG A 147 -11.24 -11.96 11.02
N PRO A 148 -10.45 -12.82 10.36
CA PRO A 148 -9.97 -14.04 10.97
C PRO A 148 -9.13 -13.74 12.22
N THR A 149 -9.41 -14.41 13.32
CA THR A 149 -8.66 -14.24 14.59
C THR A 149 -7.27 -14.84 14.53
N ASN A 150 -7.02 -15.76 13.60
CA ASN A 150 -5.73 -16.41 13.38
C ASN A 150 -4.83 -15.71 12.36
N PHE A 151 -5.23 -14.52 11.88
CA PHE A 151 -4.39 -13.68 11.02
C PHE A 151 -3.75 -12.59 11.87
N ASP A 152 -2.43 -12.49 11.80
CA ASP A 152 -1.60 -11.45 12.38
C ASP A 152 -0.68 -10.90 11.30
N PHE A 153 -0.86 -9.62 10.94
CA PHE A 153 -0.12 -9.00 9.85
C PHE A 153 1.37 -8.81 10.17
N GLN A 154 1.69 -8.51 11.44
CA GLN A 154 3.07 -8.42 11.90
C GLN A 154 3.78 -9.77 11.73
N ARG A 155 3.15 -10.86 12.16
CA ARG A 155 3.68 -12.21 12.01
C ARG A 155 3.84 -12.61 10.55
N TYR A 156 2.89 -12.23 9.69
CA TYR A 156 2.96 -12.47 8.25
C TYR A 156 4.20 -11.83 7.62
N ASP A 157 4.53 -10.59 8.03
CA ASP A 157 5.73 -9.88 7.62
C ASP A 157 7.00 -10.53 8.22
N ASP A 158 7.01 -10.82 9.52
CA ASP A 158 8.12 -11.46 10.22
C ASP A 158 8.47 -12.85 9.65
N ASP A 159 7.49 -13.58 9.14
CA ASP A 159 7.67 -14.86 8.45
C ASP A 159 8.29 -14.70 7.03
N GLY A 160 8.63 -13.50 6.63
CA GLY A 160 9.31 -13.21 5.36
C GLY A 160 8.41 -13.37 4.14
N ARG A 161 7.09 -13.25 4.29
CA ARG A 161 6.11 -13.46 3.22
C ARG A 161 6.19 -12.41 2.10
N PHE A 162 6.91 -11.31 2.32
CA PHE A 162 7.24 -10.29 1.33
C PHE A 162 8.69 -10.39 0.81
N GLY A 163 9.46 -11.39 1.23
CA GLY A 163 10.90 -11.48 0.98
C GLY A 163 11.28 -11.88 -0.45
N PHE A 164 10.32 -12.21 -1.29
CA PHE A 164 10.55 -12.68 -2.67
C PHE A 164 10.09 -11.69 -3.74
N GLY A 165 9.95 -10.41 -3.41
CA GLY A 165 9.58 -9.37 -4.38
C GLY A 165 8.25 -9.68 -5.06
N GLU A 166 8.21 -9.76 -6.37
CA GLU A 166 6.97 -10.01 -7.13
C GLU A 166 6.47 -11.46 -7.09
N GLY A 167 7.00 -12.27 -6.20
CA GLY A 167 6.64 -13.67 -6.06
C GLY A 167 7.21 -14.59 -7.14
N GLU A 168 7.90 -14.03 -8.12
CA GLU A 168 8.49 -14.75 -9.24
C GLU A 168 9.91 -15.25 -8.95
N TRP A 169 10.59 -14.51 -8.12
CA TRP A 169 11.97 -14.80 -7.72
C TRP A 169 12.05 -15.62 -6.45
N GLY A 170 10.92 -15.82 -5.82
CA GLY A 170 10.88 -16.32 -4.48
C GLY A 170 11.21 -17.77 -4.34
N ARG A 171 11.31 -18.49 -5.41
CA ARG A 171 11.68 -19.88 -5.36
C ARG A 171 12.25 -20.28 -6.69
N LEU A 172 13.44 -19.85 -6.90
CA LEU A 172 14.38 -20.81 -7.39
C LEU A 172 14.59 -21.78 -6.23
N PRO A 173 14.16 -23.02 -6.31
CA PRO A 173 14.69 -24.00 -5.41
C PRO A 173 16.19 -24.06 -5.74
N PHE A 174 16.98 -23.44 -4.90
CA PHE A 174 18.33 -23.91 -4.73
C PHE A 174 18.20 -25.23 -3.98
N GLU A 175 17.67 -26.20 -4.63
CA GLU A 175 18.13 -27.54 -4.41
C GLU A 175 19.57 -27.53 -4.91
N VAL A 176 20.43 -27.19 -3.99
CA VAL A 176 21.81 -27.62 -4.07
C VAL A 176 21.71 -29.13 -3.97
N GLU A 177 21.81 -29.78 -5.10
CA GLU A 177 22.18 -31.20 -5.13
C GLU A 177 23.42 -31.30 -4.28
N ARG A 178 23.29 -31.85 -3.12
CA ARG A 178 24.40 -32.35 -2.34
C ARG A 178 24.71 -33.72 -2.91
N ASP A 179 25.70 -33.74 -3.74
CA ASP A 179 26.47 -34.97 -3.99
C ASP A 179 27.07 -35.48 -2.67
#